data_a1141e45cdd4c75af8af670fa1a8215d
#
_entry.id   a1141e45cdd4c75af8af670fa1a8215d
#
_cell.length_a   1.000
_cell.length_b   1.000
_cell.length_c   1.000
_cell.angle_alpha   90.00
_cell.angle_beta   90.00
_cell.angle_gamma   90.00
#
_symmetry.space_group_name_H-M   'P 1'
#
loop_
_entity.id
_entity.type
_entity.pdbx_description
1 polymer ?
#
loop_
_entity_poly.entity_id
_entity_poly.type
_entity_poly.pdbx_seq_one_letter_code
_entity_poly.pdbx_strand_id
1 'polypeptide(L)'
;LEFRRVLFRSGRDVTVAATGPLSDIDAALTAAPDIADGLRLVMMGGTLTQEGNCWDATAETNIIQDPEAADRVFHSGADVTMVGLDVTHQCLLGSDATMRWRQAASQSHDPRTDARTFLADIVDFSIAANIQADARLFSTGMPLHDPLAAAVAVDPSLVECFDLPMKVETETGDFHGTRGRTIGDPAGLIDPSAPRVHVALTVDHDRFITDFTWRIAQLAGD
;
A
#
# COMPACT_ATOMS: atom_id res chain seq x y z
N LEU A 1 14.43 -8.07 -16.67
CA LEU A 1 15.32 -9.25 -16.74
C LEU A 1 15.72 -9.78 -15.35
N GLU A 2 15.94 -8.91 -14.34
CA GLU A 2 16.28 -9.36 -12.97
C GLU A 2 15.08 -9.89 -12.20
N PHE A 3 13.93 -9.27 -12.34
CA PHE A 3 12.68 -9.68 -11.70
C PHE A 3 12.31 -11.13 -12.06
N ARG A 4 12.34 -11.47 -13.35
CA ARG A 4 12.16 -12.85 -13.84
C ARG A 4 13.17 -13.81 -13.21
N ARG A 5 14.45 -13.40 -13.06
CA ARG A 5 15.48 -14.24 -12.43
C ARG A 5 15.18 -14.54 -10.96
N VAL A 6 14.68 -13.56 -10.21
CA VAL A 6 14.35 -13.73 -8.78
C VAL A 6 13.18 -14.70 -8.64
N LEU A 7 12.10 -14.51 -9.37
CA LEU A 7 10.92 -15.40 -9.33
C LEU A 7 11.25 -16.82 -9.81
N PHE A 8 12.03 -16.99 -10.89
CA PHE A 8 12.43 -18.31 -11.37
C PHE A 8 13.39 -19.06 -10.44
N ARG A 9 14.21 -18.35 -9.66
CA ARG A 9 15.16 -18.98 -8.73
C ARG A 9 14.56 -19.29 -7.37
N SER A 10 13.62 -18.49 -6.93
CA SER A 10 13.07 -18.52 -5.56
C SER A 10 11.66 -19.13 -5.52
N GLY A 11 11.01 -19.30 -6.68
CA GLY A 11 9.65 -19.82 -6.76
C GLY A 11 8.68 -18.96 -5.95
N ARG A 12 7.74 -19.62 -5.21
CA ARG A 12 6.76 -18.94 -4.36
C ARG A 12 7.34 -18.43 -3.03
N ASP A 13 8.64 -18.56 -2.82
CA ASP A 13 9.30 -18.11 -1.57
C ASP A 13 9.57 -16.60 -1.55
N VAL A 14 9.26 -15.89 -2.65
CA VAL A 14 9.42 -14.43 -2.74
C VAL A 14 8.06 -13.77 -2.87
N THR A 15 7.81 -12.80 -1.99
CA THR A 15 6.69 -11.87 -2.12
C THR A 15 7.21 -10.55 -2.66
N VAL A 16 6.55 -10.01 -3.69
CA VAL A 16 6.84 -8.69 -4.24
C VAL A 16 5.95 -7.68 -3.55
N ALA A 17 6.54 -6.63 -2.99
CA ALA A 17 5.81 -5.48 -2.47
C ALA A 17 5.92 -4.33 -3.49
N ALA A 18 4.79 -3.94 -4.08
CA ALA A 18 4.70 -2.81 -5.01
C ALA A 18 4.10 -1.60 -4.28
N THR A 19 4.86 -0.51 -4.20
CA THR A 19 4.49 0.72 -3.48
C THR A 19 4.30 1.92 -4.42
N GLY A 20 4.06 1.65 -5.69
CA GLY A 20 3.82 2.63 -6.74
C GLY A 20 2.90 2.09 -7.83
N PRO A 21 2.79 2.78 -8.97
CA PRO A 21 2.04 2.31 -10.13
C PRO A 21 2.46 0.91 -10.57
N LEU A 22 1.53 0.11 -11.06
CA LEU A 22 1.78 -1.29 -11.41
C LEU A 22 2.41 -1.49 -12.81
N SER A 23 2.88 -0.44 -13.45
CA SER A 23 3.49 -0.48 -14.80
C SER A 23 4.64 -1.48 -14.92
N ASP A 24 5.53 -1.55 -13.92
CA ASP A 24 6.67 -2.47 -13.93
C ASP A 24 6.23 -3.94 -13.75
N ILE A 25 5.20 -4.17 -12.94
CA ILE A 25 4.61 -5.51 -12.74
C ILE A 25 3.92 -5.97 -14.03
N ASP A 26 3.11 -5.11 -14.63
CA ASP A 26 2.44 -5.38 -15.90
C ASP A 26 3.46 -5.65 -17.03
N ALA A 27 4.51 -4.85 -17.12
CA ALA A 27 5.58 -5.07 -18.09
C ALA A 27 6.28 -6.42 -17.89
N ALA A 28 6.50 -6.83 -16.64
CA ALA A 28 7.08 -8.14 -16.32
C ALA A 28 6.16 -9.30 -16.71
N LEU A 29 4.87 -9.20 -16.39
CA LEU A 29 3.83 -10.18 -16.75
C LEU A 29 3.61 -10.26 -18.26
N THR A 30 3.64 -9.11 -18.96
CA THR A 30 3.56 -9.07 -20.43
C THR A 30 4.77 -9.75 -21.08
N ALA A 31 5.97 -9.51 -20.55
CA ALA A 31 7.20 -10.10 -21.08
C ALA A 31 7.36 -11.59 -20.75
N ALA A 32 6.72 -12.07 -19.69
CA ALA A 32 6.81 -13.45 -19.22
C ALA A 32 5.51 -13.85 -18.48
N PRO A 33 4.43 -14.17 -19.22
CA PRO A 33 3.13 -14.48 -18.61
C PRO A 33 3.17 -15.71 -17.67
N ASP A 34 4.11 -16.60 -17.88
CA ASP A 34 4.32 -17.81 -17.08
C ASP A 34 4.74 -17.54 -15.62
N ILE A 35 5.15 -16.30 -15.30
CA ILE A 35 5.46 -15.93 -13.91
C ILE A 35 4.20 -15.69 -13.06
N ALA A 36 3.05 -15.48 -13.67
CA ALA A 36 1.81 -15.18 -12.95
C ALA A 36 1.46 -16.26 -11.91
N ASP A 37 1.56 -17.54 -12.28
CA ASP A 37 1.26 -18.67 -11.38
C ASP A 37 2.13 -18.72 -10.11
N GLY A 38 3.32 -18.11 -10.16
CA GLY A 38 4.28 -18.09 -9.06
C GLY A 38 4.40 -16.73 -8.37
N LEU A 39 3.80 -15.68 -8.93
CA LEU A 39 3.90 -14.33 -8.40
C LEU A 39 2.95 -14.14 -7.21
N ARG A 40 3.54 -13.86 -6.05
CA ARG A 40 2.83 -13.32 -4.90
C ARG A 40 3.10 -11.82 -4.83
N LEU A 41 2.07 -11.02 -5.01
CA LEU A 41 2.14 -9.57 -5.05
C LEU A 41 1.32 -8.95 -3.92
N VAL A 42 1.95 -8.14 -3.08
CA VAL A 42 1.26 -7.22 -2.18
C VAL A 42 1.46 -5.82 -2.74
N MET A 43 0.37 -5.14 -3.09
CA MET A 43 0.44 -3.80 -3.65
C MET A 43 -0.18 -2.76 -2.71
N MET A 44 0.47 -1.59 -2.60
CA MET A 44 -0.17 -0.40 -2.05
C MET A 44 -0.88 0.34 -3.18
N GLY A 45 -2.18 0.47 -3.08
CA GLY A 45 -2.98 1.19 -4.05
C GLY A 45 -4.44 0.80 -4.05
N GLY A 46 -5.24 1.61 -4.71
CA GLY A 46 -6.67 1.39 -4.83
C GLY A 46 -7.49 1.80 -3.61
N THR A 47 -8.79 1.81 -3.83
CA THR A 47 -9.80 2.07 -2.79
C THR A 47 -11.12 1.43 -3.22
N LEU A 48 -11.77 0.69 -2.35
CA LEU A 48 -13.02 -0.01 -2.68
C LEU A 48 -14.23 0.66 -2.04
N THR A 49 -14.18 0.92 -0.74
CA THR A 49 -15.33 1.34 0.05
C THR A 49 -15.31 2.81 0.45
N GLN A 50 -14.20 3.52 0.20
CA GLN A 50 -14.07 4.93 0.54
C GLN A 50 -13.66 5.79 -0.66
N GLU A 51 -13.56 7.09 -0.44
CA GLU A 51 -13.07 8.05 -1.44
C GLU A 51 -11.60 7.81 -1.79
N GLY A 52 -11.23 8.14 -3.02
CA GLY A 52 -9.84 8.17 -3.45
C GLY A 52 -9.08 9.39 -2.89
N ASN A 53 -7.79 9.46 -3.17
CA ASN A 53 -6.91 10.56 -2.74
C ASN A 53 -6.36 11.40 -3.90
N CYS A 54 -6.94 11.23 -5.09
CA CYS A 54 -6.67 12.10 -6.23
C CYS A 54 -7.53 13.37 -6.21
N TRP A 55 -7.29 14.26 -7.17
CA TRP A 55 -7.95 15.56 -7.29
C TRP A 55 -9.48 15.53 -7.33
N ASP A 56 -10.08 14.44 -7.77
CA ASP A 56 -11.53 14.26 -7.87
C ASP A 56 -12.10 13.30 -6.81
N ALA A 57 -11.27 12.87 -5.88
CA ALA A 57 -11.60 11.90 -4.84
C ALA A 57 -12.15 10.54 -5.36
N THR A 58 -11.98 10.23 -6.64
CA THR A 58 -12.49 9.00 -7.25
C THR A 58 -11.49 7.87 -7.18
N ALA A 59 -10.25 8.13 -7.62
CA ALA A 59 -9.20 7.14 -7.72
C ALA A 59 -8.13 7.30 -6.65
N GLU A 60 -7.40 6.22 -6.40
CA GLU A 60 -6.18 6.27 -5.61
C GLU A 60 -4.98 6.60 -6.52
N THR A 61 -3.98 7.29 -5.96
CA THR A 61 -2.88 7.91 -6.71
C THR A 61 -2.05 6.90 -7.51
N ASN A 62 -1.71 5.73 -6.96
CA ASN A 62 -0.91 4.73 -7.67
C ASN A 62 -1.69 4.10 -8.83
N ILE A 63 -2.98 3.91 -8.66
CA ILE A 63 -3.86 3.34 -9.69
C ILE A 63 -4.07 4.33 -10.83
N ILE A 64 -4.36 5.61 -10.55
CA ILE A 64 -4.65 6.58 -11.61
C ILE A 64 -3.44 6.90 -12.49
N GLN A 65 -2.23 6.65 -12.02
CA GLN A 65 -1.02 6.87 -12.81
C GLN A 65 -0.87 5.88 -13.97
N ASP A 66 -1.38 4.64 -13.82
CA ASP A 66 -1.43 3.63 -14.88
C ASP A 66 -2.59 2.67 -14.67
N PRO A 67 -3.83 3.10 -14.91
CA PRO A 67 -5.02 2.28 -14.68
C PRO A 67 -5.05 1.03 -15.54
N GLU A 68 -4.55 1.11 -16.77
CA GLU A 68 -4.48 0.00 -17.70
C GLU A 68 -3.55 -1.11 -17.19
N ALA A 69 -2.38 -0.75 -16.64
CA ALA A 69 -1.48 -1.71 -16.04
C ALA A 69 -2.13 -2.37 -14.80
N ALA A 70 -2.76 -1.57 -13.95
CA ALA A 70 -3.44 -2.08 -12.76
C ALA A 70 -4.56 -3.06 -13.12
N ASP A 71 -5.38 -2.73 -14.12
CA ASP A 71 -6.44 -3.60 -14.61
C ASP A 71 -5.89 -4.93 -15.14
N ARG A 72 -4.84 -4.89 -15.96
CA ARG A 72 -4.19 -6.11 -16.48
C ARG A 72 -3.58 -6.97 -15.37
N VAL A 73 -2.98 -6.36 -14.36
CA VAL A 73 -2.42 -7.07 -13.20
C VAL A 73 -3.53 -7.78 -12.42
N PHE A 74 -4.67 -7.15 -12.18
CA PHE A 74 -5.83 -7.79 -11.52
C PHE A 74 -6.37 -8.98 -12.30
N HIS A 75 -6.25 -8.97 -13.64
CA HIS A 75 -6.69 -10.06 -14.52
C HIS A 75 -5.59 -11.07 -14.87
N SER A 76 -4.39 -10.92 -14.34
CA SER A 76 -3.24 -11.77 -14.71
C SER A 76 -3.28 -13.20 -14.17
N GLY A 77 -4.09 -13.45 -13.14
CA GLY A 77 -4.09 -14.73 -12.40
C GLY A 77 -2.99 -14.84 -11.34
N ALA A 78 -2.19 -13.79 -11.12
CA ALA A 78 -1.24 -13.74 -10.00
C ALA A 78 -1.98 -13.68 -8.65
N ASP A 79 -1.29 -14.12 -7.59
CA ASP A 79 -1.77 -14.01 -6.20
C ASP A 79 -1.59 -12.55 -5.72
N VAL A 80 -2.63 -11.72 -5.88
CA VAL A 80 -2.59 -10.28 -5.62
C VAL A 80 -3.33 -9.93 -4.33
N THR A 81 -2.62 -9.27 -3.41
CA THR A 81 -3.21 -8.62 -2.22
C THR A 81 -3.21 -7.10 -2.42
N MET A 82 -4.38 -6.50 -2.44
CA MET A 82 -4.57 -5.05 -2.51
C MET A 82 -4.67 -4.44 -1.10
N VAL A 83 -3.67 -3.66 -0.72
CA VAL A 83 -3.65 -2.86 0.52
C VAL A 83 -4.00 -1.42 0.15
N GLY A 84 -5.29 -1.16 0.06
CA GLY A 84 -5.85 0.11 -0.40
C GLY A 84 -6.01 1.15 0.71
N LEU A 85 -6.56 2.32 0.33
CA LEU A 85 -6.87 3.39 1.26
C LEU A 85 -7.84 2.94 2.35
N ASP A 86 -8.65 1.92 2.07
CA ASP A 86 -9.61 1.31 3.01
C ASP A 86 -8.97 0.94 4.35
N VAL A 87 -7.72 0.48 4.33
CA VAL A 87 -6.95 0.09 5.54
C VAL A 87 -5.82 1.07 5.86
N THR A 88 -5.18 1.67 4.86
CA THR A 88 -4.02 2.54 5.12
C THR A 88 -4.41 3.85 5.79
N HIS A 89 -5.61 4.39 5.52
CA HIS A 89 -6.14 5.56 6.23
C HIS A 89 -6.53 5.27 7.68
N GLN A 90 -6.62 4.00 8.08
CA GLN A 90 -6.80 3.63 9.48
C GLN A 90 -5.47 3.61 10.26
N CYS A 91 -4.32 3.53 9.56
CA CYS A 91 -3.00 3.38 10.15
C CYS A 91 -2.27 4.73 10.20
N LEU A 92 -2.68 5.61 11.11
CA LEU A 92 -2.10 6.94 11.27
C LEU A 92 -0.98 6.94 12.33
N LEU A 93 0.19 7.47 11.95
CA LEU A 93 1.30 7.70 12.87
C LEU A 93 1.19 9.11 13.45
N GLY A 94 0.93 9.20 14.74
CA GLY A 94 0.76 10.46 15.45
C GLY A 94 2.06 11.03 16.03
N SER A 95 2.01 12.29 16.46
CA SER A 95 3.14 13.02 17.07
C SER A 95 3.59 12.45 18.41
N ASP A 96 2.83 11.56 19.03
CA ASP A 96 3.25 10.83 20.22
C ASP A 96 4.45 9.91 19.95
N ALA A 97 4.55 9.34 18.74
CA ALA A 97 5.71 8.55 18.32
C ALA A 97 6.96 9.44 18.19
N THR A 98 6.84 10.60 17.54
CA THR A 98 7.97 11.54 17.37
C THR A 98 8.45 12.09 18.70
N MET A 99 7.55 12.38 19.64
CA MET A 99 7.90 12.78 20.98
C MET A 99 8.71 11.71 21.73
N ARG A 100 8.28 10.44 21.65
CA ARG A 100 9.01 9.30 22.26
C ARG A 100 10.40 9.15 21.65
N TRP A 101 10.54 9.27 20.33
CA TRP A 101 11.84 9.18 19.66
C TRP A 101 12.80 10.32 20.08
N ARG A 102 12.31 11.56 20.19
CA ARG A 102 13.11 12.69 20.69
C ARG A 102 13.52 12.50 22.16
N GLN A 103 12.60 12.02 22.99
CA GLN A 103 12.90 11.73 24.38
C GLN A 103 13.99 10.65 24.50
N ALA A 104 13.89 9.56 23.75
CA ALA A 104 14.92 8.53 23.70
C ALA A 104 16.25 9.09 23.20
N ALA A 105 16.24 9.94 22.16
CA ALA A 105 17.43 10.61 21.66
C ALA A 105 18.10 11.48 22.75
N SER A 106 17.34 12.27 23.48
CA SER A 106 17.89 13.18 24.51
C SER A 106 18.54 12.46 25.70
N GLN A 107 18.23 11.19 25.91
CA GLN A 107 18.77 10.35 27.00
C GLN A 107 19.93 9.47 26.53
N SER A 108 20.24 9.45 25.26
CA SER A 108 21.26 8.59 24.65
C SER A 108 22.55 9.36 24.41
N HIS A 109 23.68 8.66 24.59
CA HIS A 109 25.00 9.11 24.16
C HIS A 109 25.42 8.41 22.84
N ASP A 110 24.49 7.73 22.18
CA ASP A 110 24.74 7.02 20.94
C ASP A 110 24.88 8.02 19.78
N PRO A 111 25.87 7.86 18.90
CA PRO A 111 26.03 8.70 17.70
C PRO A 111 24.84 8.62 16.73
N ARG A 112 23.94 7.62 16.88
CA ARG A 112 22.69 7.52 16.13
C ARG A 112 21.54 8.38 16.66
N THR A 113 21.79 9.15 17.72
CA THR A 113 20.84 10.13 18.28
C THR A 113 20.31 11.10 17.22
N ASP A 114 21.18 11.52 16.29
CA ASP A 114 20.82 12.41 15.18
C ASP A 114 19.83 11.74 14.22
N ALA A 115 19.91 10.43 14.00
CA ALA A 115 18.97 9.70 13.16
C ALA A 115 17.56 9.67 13.77
N ARG A 116 17.42 9.49 15.08
CA ARG A 116 16.11 9.54 15.78
C ARG A 116 15.48 10.92 15.68
N THR A 117 16.27 11.97 15.88
CA THR A 117 15.80 13.35 15.76
C THR A 117 15.38 13.65 14.33
N PHE A 118 16.20 13.25 13.36
CA PHE A 118 15.90 13.43 11.93
C PHE A 118 14.61 12.70 11.51
N LEU A 119 14.42 11.46 11.94
CA LEU A 119 13.19 10.72 11.68
C LEU A 119 11.96 11.40 12.30
N ALA A 120 12.10 11.88 13.53
CA ALA A 120 11.02 12.64 14.18
C ALA A 120 10.69 13.93 13.42
N ASP A 121 11.69 14.63 12.89
CA ASP A 121 11.50 15.86 12.10
C ASP A 121 10.77 15.57 10.77
N ILE A 122 11.16 14.51 10.07
CA ILE A 122 10.48 14.07 8.82
C ILE A 122 9.01 13.72 9.08
N VAL A 123 8.75 12.96 10.15
CA VAL A 123 7.40 12.53 10.47
C VAL A 123 6.54 13.74 10.90
N ASP A 124 7.05 14.64 11.73
CA ASP A 124 6.31 15.85 12.11
C ASP A 124 6.01 16.75 10.90
N PHE A 125 6.97 16.88 9.97
CA PHE A 125 6.73 17.58 8.70
C PHE A 125 5.61 16.90 7.89
N SER A 126 5.66 15.57 7.78
CA SER A 126 4.65 14.80 7.03
C SER A 126 3.28 14.87 7.69
N ILE A 127 3.20 14.83 9.04
CA ILE A 127 1.94 15.02 9.77
C ILE A 127 1.36 16.40 9.43
N ALA A 128 2.16 17.46 9.51
CA ALA A 128 1.69 18.82 9.20
C ALA A 128 1.21 18.96 7.75
N ALA A 129 1.91 18.36 6.79
CA ALA A 129 1.55 18.35 5.39
C ALA A 129 0.22 17.61 5.15
N ASN A 130 0.02 16.45 5.77
CA ASN A 130 -1.21 15.67 5.64
C ASN A 130 -2.41 16.41 6.29
N ILE A 131 -2.23 17.02 7.46
CA ILE A 131 -3.28 17.86 8.08
C ILE A 131 -3.67 19.03 7.16
N GLN A 132 -2.68 19.65 6.52
CA GLN A 132 -2.95 20.75 5.58
C GLN A 132 -3.67 20.25 4.31
N ALA A 133 -3.39 19.05 3.85
CA ALA A 133 -4.03 18.47 2.68
C ALA A 133 -5.49 18.07 2.97
N ASP A 134 -5.74 17.35 4.04
CA ASP A 134 -7.10 17.00 4.48
C ASP A 134 -7.17 16.76 6.00
N ALA A 135 -7.54 17.78 6.74
CA ALA A 135 -7.71 17.69 8.19
C ALA A 135 -8.86 16.77 8.64
N ARG A 136 -9.80 16.43 7.76
CA ARG A 136 -10.89 15.48 8.09
C ARG A 136 -10.35 14.09 8.31
N LEU A 137 -9.40 13.67 7.46
CA LEU A 137 -8.82 12.34 7.47
C LEU A 137 -7.57 12.24 8.37
N PHE A 138 -6.74 13.29 8.40
CA PHE A 138 -5.40 13.24 8.97
C PHE A 138 -5.19 14.10 10.22
N SER A 139 -6.27 14.48 10.91
CA SER A 139 -6.17 15.34 12.12
C SER A 139 -5.32 14.75 13.24
N THR A 140 -5.11 13.44 13.29
CA THR A 140 -4.40 12.74 14.36
C THR A 140 -3.02 12.21 13.96
N GLY A 141 -2.65 12.27 12.66
CA GLY A 141 -1.37 11.74 12.21
C GLY A 141 -1.25 11.66 10.70
N MET A 142 -0.12 11.12 10.25
CA MET A 142 0.12 10.81 8.84
C MET A 142 -0.19 9.34 8.53
N PRO A 143 -0.81 9.00 7.39
CA PRO A 143 -1.07 7.62 7.02
C PRO A 143 0.23 6.88 6.64
N LEU A 144 0.36 5.64 7.12
CA LEU A 144 1.48 4.75 6.79
C LEU A 144 1.09 3.82 5.63
N HIS A 145 0.95 4.38 4.43
CA HIS A 145 0.53 3.65 3.23
C HIS A 145 1.47 2.48 2.89
N ASP A 146 2.66 2.79 2.40
CA ASP A 146 3.66 1.82 1.96
C ASP A 146 4.21 0.95 3.10
N PRO A 147 4.43 1.51 4.32
CA PRO A 147 4.85 0.69 5.45
C PRO A 147 3.83 -0.40 5.81
N LEU A 148 2.53 -0.13 5.71
CA LEU A 148 1.52 -1.16 5.96
C LEU A 148 1.57 -2.25 4.89
N ALA A 149 1.65 -1.90 3.61
CA ALA A 149 1.75 -2.90 2.53
C ALA A 149 3.01 -3.77 2.68
N ALA A 150 4.15 -3.16 3.03
CA ALA A 150 5.38 -3.89 3.31
C ALA A 150 5.24 -4.82 4.53
N ALA A 151 4.54 -4.37 5.58
CA ALA A 151 4.27 -5.20 6.76
C ALA A 151 3.35 -6.38 6.43
N VAL A 152 2.30 -6.17 5.62
CA VAL A 152 1.39 -7.23 5.16
C VAL A 152 2.13 -8.26 4.30
N ALA A 153 3.11 -7.84 3.48
CA ALA A 153 3.94 -8.77 2.70
C ALA A 153 4.77 -9.72 3.60
N VAL A 154 5.12 -9.28 4.81
CA VAL A 154 5.86 -10.08 5.82
C VAL A 154 4.90 -10.86 6.72
N ASP A 155 3.81 -10.23 7.13
CA ASP A 155 2.81 -10.80 8.03
C ASP A 155 1.39 -10.51 7.53
N PRO A 156 0.83 -11.39 6.68
CA PRO A 156 -0.51 -11.20 6.12
C PRO A 156 -1.63 -11.17 7.18
N SER A 157 -1.37 -11.65 8.41
CA SER A 157 -2.37 -11.65 9.48
C SER A 157 -2.67 -10.27 10.07
N LEU A 158 -1.97 -9.23 9.58
CA LEU A 158 -2.26 -7.84 9.95
C LEU A 158 -3.57 -7.32 9.34
N VAL A 159 -4.07 -7.98 8.29
CA VAL A 159 -5.29 -7.56 7.59
C VAL A 159 -6.25 -8.73 7.40
N GLU A 160 -7.53 -8.40 7.31
CA GLU A 160 -8.54 -9.34 6.81
C GLU A 160 -8.93 -8.93 5.39
N CYS A 161 -8.84 -9.89 4.47
CA CYS A 161 -9.11 -9.68 3.06
C CYS A 161 -10.45 -10.30 2.65
N PHE A 162 -11.08 -9.66 1.67
CA PHE A 162 -12.19 -10.21 0.91
C PHE A 162 -11.71 -10.56 -0.50
N ASP A 163 -12.02 -11.78 -0.94
CA ASP A 163 -11.65 -12.25 -2.27
C ASP A 163 -12.70 -11.82 -3.28
N LEU A 164 -12.33 -10.89 -4.14
CA LEU A 164 -13.23 -10.28 -5.11
C LEU A 164 -12.61 -10.28 -6.50
N PRO A 165 -13.38 -10.55 -7.58
CA PRO A 165 -13.01 -10.07 -8.90
C PRO A 165 -12.89 -8.55 -8.86
N MET A 166 -11.78 -8.03 -9.35
CA MET A 166 -11.52 -6.59 -9.36
C MET A 166 -11.27 -6.14 -10.78
N LYS A 167 -11.71 -4.92 -11.09
CA LYS A 167 -11.32 -4.21 -12.31
C LYS A 167 -10.96 -2.77 -12.00
N VAL A 168 -10.32 -2.11 -12.95
CA VAL A 168 -10.05 -0.68 -12.89
C VAL A 168 -10.78 0.00 -14.02
N GLU A 169 -11.39 1.15 -13.76
CA GLU A 169 -11.99 1.97 -14.81
C GLU A 169 -10.90 2.63 -15.64
N THR A 170 -10.83 2.27 -16.92
CA THR A 170 -9.80 2.74 -17.86
C THR A 170 -10.34 3.68 -18.93
N GLU A 171 -11.65 3.94 -18.96
CA GLU A 171 -12.26 4.80 -19.97
C GLU A 171 -11.62 6.18 -20.01
N THR A 172 -11.34 6.63 -21.23
CA THR A 172 -10.81 7.96 -21.55
C THR A 172 -11.87 8.77 -22.28
N GLY A 173 -11.87 10.06 -22.12
CA GLY A 173 -12.81 10.95 -22.83
C GLY A 173 -13.23 12.12 -21.96
N ASP A 174 -14.30 12.81 -22.35
CA ASP A 174 -14.77 14.04 -21.71
C ASP A 174 -15.08 13.84 -20.23
N PHE A 175 -14.07 13.96 -19.39
CA PHE A 175 -14.12 14.02 -17.94
C PHE A 175 -15.27 13.20 -17.31
N HIS A 176 -15.13 11.88 -17.32
CA HIS A 176 -16.15 11.01 -16.72
C HIS A 176 -15.98 10.85 -15.20
N GLY A 177 -14.89 11.36 -14.61
CA GLY A 177 -14.68 11.36 -13.16
C GLY A 177 -14.50 9.99 -12.52
N THR A 178 -14.32 8.92 -13.32
CA THR A 178 -14.23 7.54 -12.80
C THR A 178 -12.96 6.80 -13.21
N ARG A 179 -12.15 7.38 -14.10
CA ARG A 179 -10.89 6.76 -14.54
C ARG A 179 -9.96 6.50 -13.35
N GLY A 180 -9.43 5.30 -13.28
CA GLY A 180 -8.58 4.84 -12.19
C GLY A 180 -9.36 4.35 -10.95
N ARG A 181 -10.70 4.38 -10.96
CA ARG A 181 -11.50 3.79 -9.90
C ARG A 181 -11.32 2.27 -9.88
N THR A 182 -10.99 1.73 -8.73
CA THR A 182 -11.02 0.29 -8.47
C THR A 182 -12.44 -0.15 -8.14
N ILE A 183 -12.92 -1.17 -8.83
CA ILE A 183 -14.31 -1.65 -8.77
C ILE A 183 -14.29 -3.13 -8.47
N GLY A 184 -14.95 -3.54 -7.40
CA GLY A 184 -15.13 -4.94 -7.04
C GLY A 184 -16.46 -5.51 -7.55
N ASP A 185 -16.46 -6.78 -7.90
CA ASP A 185 -17.65 -7.55 -8.30
C ASP A 185 -17.92 -8.71 -7.33
N PRO A 186 -18.41 -8.42 -6.10
CA PRO A 186 -18.60 -9.45 -5.08
C PRO A 186 -19.62 -10.51 -5.46
N ALA A 187 -20.54 -10.18 -6.36
CA ALA A 187 -21.59 -11.09 -6.84
C ALA A 187 -21.20 -11.87 -8.11
N GLY A 188 -20.06 -11.54 -8.75
CA GLY A 188 -19.60 -12.15 -9.98
C GLY A 188 -20.56 -11.90 -11.14
N LEU A 189 -21.20 -10.72 -11.19
CA LEU A 189 -22.20 -10.39 -12.22
C LEU A 189 -21.58 -9.85 -13.51
N ILE A 190 -20.37 -9.28 -13.41
CA ILE A 190 -19.65 -8.70 -14.57
C ILE A 190 -18.89 -9.80 -15.29
N ASP A 191 -18.02 -10.49 -14.56
CA ASP A 191 -17.27 -11.65 -15.05
C ASP A 191 -17.08 -12.69 -13.94
N PRO A 192 -17.93 -13.74 -13.89
CA PRO A 192 -17.81 -14.77 -12.87
C PRO A 192 -16.54 -15.63 -13.00
N SER A 193 -15.81 -15.55 -14.11
CA SER A 193 -14.56 -16.28 -14.35
C SER A 193 -13.31 -15.47 -14.06
N ALA A 194 -13.44 -14.18 -13.76
CA ALA A 194 -12.30 -13.30 -13.47
C ALA A 194 -11.51 -13.79 -12.23
N PRO A 195 -10.19 -13.66 -12.25
CA PRO A 195 -9.35 -13.93 -11.08
C PRO A 195 -9.78 -13.09 -9.89
N ARG A 196 -9.56 -13.62 -8.68
CA ARG A 196 -9.87 -12.90 -7.45
C ARG A 196 -8.64 -12.21 -6.91
N VAL A 197 -8.84 -10.99 -6.43
CA VAL A 197 -7.86 -10.19 -5.70
C VAL A 197 -8.24 -10.23 -4.22
N HIS A 198 -7.25 -10.40 -3.36
CA HIS A 198 -7.39 -10.34 -1.90
C HIS A 198 -7.43 -8.86 -1.49
N VAL A 199 -8.62 -8.30 -1.29
CA VAL A 199 -8.80 -6.88 -0.96
C VAL A 199 -8.84 -6.71 0.55
N ALA A 200 -7.84 -6.03 1.12
CA ALA A 200 -7.78 -5.73 2.55
C ALA A 200 -8.81 -4.67 2.92
N LEU A 201 -9.73 -5.00 3.83
CA LEU A 201 -10.79 -4.09 4.31
C LEU A 201 -10.77 -3.86 5.82
N THR A 202 -10.10 -4.75 6.57
CA THR A 202 -9.89 -4.62 8.02
C THR A 202 -8.41 -4.74 8.34
N VAL A 203 -7.94 -3.98 9.31
CA VAL A 203 -6.53 -3.99 9.74
C VAL A 203 -6.42 -4.01 11.27
N ASP A 204 -5.48 -4.79 11.80
CA ASP A 204 -5.04 -4.72 13.19
C ASP A 204 -4.10 -3.51 13.37
N HIS A 205 -4.73 -2.33 13.43
CA HIS A 205 -4.07 -1.04 13.53
C HIS A 205 -3.11 -0.97 14.74
N ASP A 206 -3.58 -1.36 15.93
CA ASP A 206 -2.80 -1.22 17.16
C ASP A 206 -1.53 -2.07 17.11
N ARG A 207 -1.64 -3.29 16.61
CA ARG A 207 -0.51 -4.19 16.43
C ARG A 207 0.47 -3.63 15.40
N PHE A 208 -0.01 -3.17 14.24
CA PHE A 208 0.83 -2.62 13.20
C PHE A 208 1.59 -1.36 13.67
N ILE A 209 0.90 -0.36 14.24
CA ILE A 209 1.53 0.88 14.69
C ILE A 209 2.55 0.61 15.82
N THR A 210 2.22 -0.28 16.75
CA THR A 210 3.13 -0.66 17.84
C THR A 210 4.41 -1.31 17.29
N ASP A 211 4.28 -2.29 16.42
CA ASP A 211 5.42 -3.00 15.84
C ASP A 211 6.27 -2.09 14.94
N PHE A 212 5.62 -1.30 14.08
CA PHE A 212 6.30 -0.33 13.22
C PHE A 212 7.10 0.68 14.05
N THR A 213 6.46 1.32 15.02
CA THR A 213 7.11 2.34 15.86
C THR A 213 8.28 1.76 16.64
N TRP A 214 8.15 0.55 17.16
CA TRP A 214 9.22 -0.15 17.86
C TRP A 214 10.39 -0.47 16.93
N ARG A 215 10.14 -1.07 15.75
CA ARG A 215 11.20 -1.42 14.77
C ARG A 215 11.97 -0.19 14.30
N ILE A 216 11.28 0.90 14.00
CA ILE A 216 11.93 2.15 13.58
C ILE A 216 12.79 2.70 14.71
N ALA A 217 12.32 2.67 15.96
CA ALA A 217 13.11 3.09 17.12
C ALA A 217 14.39 2.26 17.28
N GLN A 218 14.30 0.94 17.08
CA GLN A 218 15.46 0.04 17.13
C GLN A 218 16.47 0.35 16.03
N LEU A 219 16.04 0.48 14.78
CA LEU A 219 16.92 0.80 13.65
C LEU A 219 17.64 2.13 13.83
N ALA A 220 17.01 3.10 14.49
CA ALA A 220 17.56 4.43 14.70
C ALA A 220 18.42 4.56 15.97
N GLY A 221 18.53 3.51 16.81
CA GLY A 221 19.19 3.72 18.08
C GLY A 221 19.45 2.57 19.04
N ASP A 222 19.46 1.32 18.60
CA ASP A 222 20.08 0.22 19.38
C ASP A 222 21.53 -0.03 18.98
#